data_f5e9089a1a248d3a41c66af0ee42b643
#
_entry.id   f5e9089a1a248d3a41c66af0ee42b643
#
_cell.length_a   1.000
_cell.length_b   1.000
_cell.length_c   1.000
_cell.angle_alpha   90.00
_cell.angle_beta   90.00
_cell.angle_gamma   90.00
#
_symmetry.space_group_name_H-M   'P 1'
#
loop_
_entity.id
_entity.type
_entity.pdbx_description
1 polymer ?
#
loop_
_entity_poly.entity_id
_entity_poly.type
_entity_poly.pdbx_seq_one_letter_code
_entity_poly.pdbx_strand_id
1 'polypeptide(L)'
;MQADFAVELGADDETLEMPWAAEAGGPRYYDVKRHPELLLNVLEAQSAPEMRQFLSAVNAPAGTLETAKCDFWSSTEINPEEEIFGATHKFGSYVDLLFSDASSRFSFAQYEQLAKLLTALLKQVPEMPAAAEFFIRRCYYHDGEGIRGFYITFYLFGYGDDKLQARQRWAIGLKLVENVIRSRCSPDGPKKGIR
;
A
#
# COMPACT_ATOMS: atom_id res chain seq x y z
N MET A 1 -10.67 -13.13 3.13
CA MET A 1 -9.34 -13.05 2.50
C MET A 1 -8.25 -13.24 3.54
N GLN A 2 -7.06 -13.67 3.14
CA GLN A 2 -5.90 -13.70 4.04
C GLN A 2 -5.32 -12.29 4.19
N ALA A 3 -4.77 -11.99 5.37
CA ALA A 3 -4.03 -10.77 5.60
C ALA A 3 -3.02 -10.96 6.72
N ASP A 4 -1.83 -10.40 6.59
CA ASP A 4 -0.81 -10.42 7.63
C ASP A 4 0.06 -9.18 7.58
N PHE A 5 0.90 -8.97 8.62
CA PHE A 5 1.91 -7.93 8.60
C PHE A 5 3.21 -8.44 9.24
N ALA A 6 4.32 -7.93 8.76
CA ALA A 6 5.64 -8.20 9.29
C ALA A 6 6.44 -6.89 9.48
N VAL A 7 7.51 -6.97 10.24
CA VAL A 7 8.45 -5.88 10.51
C VAL A 7 9.81 -6.27 9.98
N GLU A 8 10.31 -5.52 9.01
CA GLU A 8 11.61 -5.71 8.36
C GLU A 8 12.48 -4.48 8.64
N LEU A 9 13.29 -4.55 9.68
CA LEU A 9 14.18 -3.48 10.13
C LEU A 9 15.64 -3.97 10.28
N GLY A 10 15.98 -5.11 9.69
CA GLY A 10 17.34 -5.63 9.62
C GLY A 10 18.29 -4.72 8.83
N ALA A 11 19.60 -4.95 8.93
CA ALA A 11 20.58 -4.15 8.19
C ALA A 11 20.50 -4.36 6.68
N ASP A 12 20.10 -5.56 6.27
CA ASP A 12 20.02 -5.98 4.87
C ASP A 12 18.60 -5.86 4.29
N ASP A 13 17.63 -5.42 5.11
CA ASP A 13 16.25 -5.22 4.65
C ASP A 13 16.13 -3.98 3.77
N GLU A 14 15.13 -4.00 2.89
CA GLU A 14 14.85 -2.91 1.96
C GLU A 14 14.60 -1.59 2.71
N THR A 15 15.26 -0.53 2.26
CA THR A 15 15.09 0.82 2.76
C THR A 15 14.63 1.73 1.64
N LEU A 16 13.58 2.50 1.87
CA LEU A 16 13.11 3.53 0.94
C LEU A 16 13.87 4.83 1.19
N GLU A 17 14.36 5.45 0.14
CA GLU A 17 14.91 6.82 0.19
C GLU A 17 13.87 7.82 -0.35
N MET A 18 13.61 8.90 0.39
CA MET A 18 12.60 9.89 -0.01
C MET A 18 13.18 11.31 -0.12
N PRO A 19 12.95 12.02 -1.24
CA PRO A 19 12.32 11.53 -2.47
C PRO A 19 13.22 10.55 -3.23
N TRP A 20 12.64 9.52 -3.83
CA TRP A 20 13.37 8.54 -4.62
C TRP A 20 13.43 8.91 -6.10
N ALA A 21 14.52 8.51 -6.76
CA ALA A 21 14.67 8.58 -8.21
C ALA A 21 15.47 7.37 -8.69
N ALA A 22 15.04 6.78 -9.79
CA ALA A 22 15.87 5.82 -10.50
C ALA A 22 17.02 6.53 -11.22
N GLU A 23 18.02 5.76 -11.70
CA GLU A 23 19.14 6.29 -12.47
C GLU A 23 18.66 7.08 -13.70
N ALA A 24 19.53 7.96 -14.18
CA ALA A 24 19.31 9.02 -15.17
C ALA A 24 18.13 8.80 -16.15
N GLY A 25 17.06 9.56 -15.98
CA GLY A 25 15.88 9.56 -16.85
C GLY A 25 14.84 8.48 -16.57
N GLY A 26 15.03 7.64 -15.56
CA GLY A 26 14.08 6.62 -15.13
C GLY A 26 12.91 7.18 -14.28
N PRO A 27 12.05 6.28 -13.74
CA PRO A 27 10.97 6.64 -12.85
C PRO A 27 11.48 7.39 -11.62
N ARG A 28 10.62 8.24 -11.06
CA ARG A 28 10.94 9.05 -9.87
C ARG A 28 9.70 9.27 -9.01
N TYR A 29 9.91 9.69 -7.79
CA TYR A 29 8.84 10.13 -6.90
C TYR A 29 8.06 11.31 -7.51
N TYR A 30 6.75 11.20 -7.48
CA TYR A 30 5.82 12.28 -7.75
C TYR A 30 5.03 12.60 -6.48
N ASP A 31 5.11 13.82 -5.99
CA ASP A 31 4.33 14.28 -4.84
C ASP A 31 2.85 14.47 -5.25
N VAL A 32 2.16 13.36 -5.41
CA VAL A 32 0.74 13.34 -5.80
C VAL A 32 -0.14 13.93 -4.69
N LYS A 33 0.32 13.91 -3.45
CA LYS A 33 -0.41 14.48 -2.31
C LYS A 33 -0.55 15.98 -2.40
N ARG A 34 0.53 16.70 -2.73
CA ARG A 34 0.54 18.15 -2.90
C ARG A 34 0.15 18.57 -4.32
N HIS A 35 0.40 17.70 -5.29
CA HIS A 35 0.22 17.94 -6.71
C HIS A 35 -0.59 16.79 -7.36
N PRO A 36 -1.94 16.73 -7.13
CA PRO A 36 -2.79 15.64 -7.62
C PRO A 36 -2.73 15.44 -9.15
N GLU A 37 -2.43 16.49 -9.91
CA GLU A 37 -2.25 16.46 -11.36
C GLU A 37 -1.07 15.55 -11.78
N LEU A 38 -0.06 15.38 -10.92
CA LEU A 38 1.10 14.50 -11.19
C LEU A 38 0.72 13.01 -11.23
N LEU A 39 -0.45 12.63 -10.75
CA LEU A 39 -0.96 11.26 -10.90
C LEU A 39 -1.04 10.82 -12.37
N LEU A 40 -1.18 11.77 -13.29
CA LEU A 40 -1.15 11.51 -14.73
C LEU A 40 0.23 11.04 -15.23
N ASN A 41 1.29 11.23 -14.46
CA ASN A 41 2.65 10.80 -14.81
C ASN A 41 3.00 9.42 -14.22
N VAL A 42 2.14 8.87 -13.36
CA VAL A 42 2.32 7.52 -12.78
C VAL A 42 1.80 6.48 -13.78
N LEU A 43 2.69 5.66 -14.32
CA LEU A 43 2.38 4.70 -15.39
C LEU A 43 1.34 3.67 -14.95
N GLU A 44 1.41 3.22 -13.73
CA GLU A 44 0.48 2.27 -13.12
C GLU A 44 -0.94 2.87 -13.04
N ALA A 45 -1.04 4.17 -12.71
CA ALA A 45 -2.31 4.89 -12.70
C ALA A 45 -2.89 5.10 -14.10
N GLN A 46 -2.04 5.19 -15.14
CA GLN A 46 -2.51 5.25 -16.52
C GLN A 46 -3.02 3.90 -17.01
N SER A 47 -2.37 2.80 -16.58
CA SER A 47 -2.60 1.46 -17.10
C SER A 47 -3.72 0.71 -16.39
N ALA A 48 -4.03 1.06 -15.11
CA ALA A 48 -5.06 0.43 -14.29
C ALA A 48 -5.96 1.47 -13.61
N PRO A 49 -7.22 1.60 -14.02
CA PRO A 49 -8.19 2.53 -13.40
C PRO A 49 -8.37 2.30 -11.89
N GLU A 50 -8.29 1.03 -11.46
CA GLU A 50 -8.41 0.63 -10.06
C GLU A 50 -7.24 1.18 -9.22
N MET A 51 -6.01 1.06 -9.76
CA MET A 51 -4.80 1.63 -9.13
C MET A 51 -4.88 3.16 -9.09
N ARG A 52 -5.32 3.80 -10.19
CA ARG A 52 -5.52 5.25 -10.23
C ARG A 52 -6.47 5.72 -9.13
N GLN A 53 -7.60 5.04 -8.97
CA GLN A 53 -8.59 5.37 -7.94
C GLN A 53 -8.00 5.21 -6.55
N PHE A 54 -7.29 4.12 -6.29
CA PHE A 54 -6.64 3.87 -5.01
C PHE A 54 -5.59 4.94 -4.68
N LEU A 55 -4.66 5.22 -5.59
CA LEU A 55 -3.62 6.24 -5.40
C LEU A 55 -4.23 7.63 -5.18
N SER A 56 -5.26 8.01 -5.96
CA SER A 56 -5.99 9.27 -5.76
C SER A 56 -6.63 9.35 -4.37
N ALA A 57 -7.19 8.25 -3.88
CA ALA A 57 -7.85 8.22 -2.57
C ALA A 57 -6.87 8.32 -1.41
N VAL A 58 -5.74 7.58 -1.48
CA VAL A 58 -4.70 7.62 -0.44
C VAL A 58 -4.03 8.98 -0.38
N ASN A 59 -3.75 9.58 -1.54
CA ASN A 59 -3.13 10.91 -1.63
C ASN A 59 -4.12 12.08 -1.51
N ALA A 60 -5.38 11.83 -1.13
CA ALA A 60 -6.35 12.92 -0.93
C ALA A 60 -5.79 13.97 0.05
N PRO A 61 -5.92 15.30 -0.23
CA PRO A 61 -5.29 16.34 0.57
C PRO A 61 -5.65 16.31 2.06
N ALA A 62 -6.89 15.93 2.39
CA ALA A 62 -7.36 15.79 3.77
C ALA A 62 -6.93 14.50 4.46
N GLY A 63 -6.34 13.53 3.74
CA GLY A 63 -5.88 12.26 4.31
C GLY A 63 -4.54 12.40 5.04
N THR A 64 -4.22 11.42 5.88
CA THR A 64 -2.95 11.38 6.63
C THR A 64 -1.85 10.58 5.94
N LEU A 65 -2.18 9.89 4.84
CA LEU A 65 -1.25 9.05 4.09
C LEU A 65 -0.88 9.69 2.75
N GLU A 66 0.26 9.29 2.25
CA GLU A 66 0.77 9.52 0.90
C GLU A 66 1.40 8.23 0.34
N THR A 67 1.62 8.16 -0.97
CA THR A 67 2.23 7.01 -1.62
C THR A 67 3.59 7.36 -2.21
N ALA A 68 4.53 6.40 -2.24
CA ALA A 68 5.85 6.59 -2.86
C ALA A 68 6.01 5.78 -4.14
N LYS A 69 6.16 4.46 -4.03
CA LYS A 69 6.30 3.56 -5.18
C LYS A 69 5.05 2.70 -5.32
N CYS A 70 4.78 2.26 -6.51
CA CYS A 70 3.77 1.24 -6.79
C CYS A 70 4.12 0.48 -8.05
N ASP A 71 3.62 -0.75 -8.15
CA ASP A 71 3.64 -1.55 -9.36
C ASP A 71 2.53 -2.60 -9.31
N PHE A 72 2.21 -3.24 -10.43
CA PHE A 72 1.32 -4.38 -10.51
C PHE A 72 1.71 -5.34 -11.63
N TRP A 73 1.39 -6.62 -11.44
CA TRP A 73 1.73 -7.68 -12.40
C TRP A 73 0.68 -8.78 -12.41
N SER A 74 0.79 -9.65 -13.42
CA SER A 74 0.00 -10.87 -13.54
C SER A 74 0.95 -12.05 -13.68
N SER A 75 0.67 -13.15 -12.99
CA SER A 75 1.47 -14.38 -13.03
C SER A 75 0.58 -15.62 -13.06
N THR A 76 1.12 -16.70 -13.61
CA THR A 76 0.60 -18.08 -13.47
C THR A 76 1.46 -18.89 -12.51
N GLU A 77 2.50 -18.31 -11.95
CA GLU A 77 3.34 -18.92 -10.93
C GLU A 77 2.65 -18.77 -9.58
N ILE A 78 2.21 -19.89 -9.02
CA ILE A 78 1.56 -19.99 -7.70
C ILE A 78 2.55 -20.64 -6.77
N ASN A 79 2.89 -19.99 -5.66
CA ASN A 79 3.76 -20.54 -4.64
C ASN A 79 3.02 -21.61 -3.81
N PRO A 80 3.72 -22.52 -3.14
CA PRO A 80 3.07 -23.58 -2.34
C PRO A 80 2.10 -23.06 -1.27
N GLU A 81 2.41 -21.93 -0.64
CA GLU A 81 1.53 -21.30 0.37
C GLU A 81 0.24 -20.75 -0.25
N GLU A 82 0.26 -20.43 -1.54
CA GLU A 82 -0.88 -19.87 -2.30
C GLU A 82 -1.79 -20.97 -2.88
N GLU A 83 -1.35 -22.24 -2.87
CA GLU A 83 -2.13 -23.39 -3.38
C GLU A 83 -3.47 -23.57 -2.65
N ILE A 84 -3.58 -23.08 -1.41
CA ILE A 84 -4.83 -23.10 -0.64
C ILE A 84 -5.99 -22.37 -1.33
N PHE A 85 -5.70 -21.46 -2.26
CA PHE A 85 -6.73 -20.75 -3.02
C PHE A 85 -7.26 -21.56 -4.22
N GLY A 86 -6.60 -22.68 -4.58
CA GLY A 86 -6.98 -23.54 -5.70
C GLY A 86 -6.98 -22.82 -7.05
N ALA A 87 -6.21 -21.74 -7.19
CA ALA A 87 -6.19 -20.87 -8.36
C ALA A 87 -5.04 -21.21 -9.30
N THR A 88 -5.16 -20.83 -10.57
CA THR A 88 -4.12 -20.99 -11.60
C THR A 88 -3.53 -19.67 -12.05
N HIS A 89 -4.11 -18.55 -11.63
CA HIS A 89 -3.67 -17.19 -11.96
C HIS A 89 -3.62 -16.33 -10.71
N LYS A 90 -2.62 -15.46 -10.68
CA LYS A 90 -2.41 -14.44 -9.67
C LYS A 90 -2.32 -13.06 -10.32
N PHE A 91 -2.98 -12.06 -9.75
CA PHE A 91 -2.77 -10.67 -10.07
C PHE A 91 -2.27 -9.97 -8.80
N GLY A 92 -1.07 -9.41 -8.86
CA GLY A 92 -0.40 -8.82 -7.72
C GLY A 92 -0.12 -7.33 -7.91
N SER A 93 0.00 -6.61 -6.80
CA SER A 93 0.52 -5.25 -6.76
C SER A 93 1.25 -4.98 -5.47
N TYR A 94 2.11 -3.95 -5.46
CA TYR A 94 2.51 -3.31 -4.23
C TYR A 94 2.29 -1.80 -4.29
N VAL A 95 2.14 -1.18 -3.13
CA VAL A 95 2.12 0.28 -2.94
C VAL A 95 2.84 0.61 -1.65
N ASP A 96 3.81 1.52 -1.71
CA ASP A 96 4.47 2.05 -0.51
C ASP A 96 3.65 3.20 0.07
N LEU A 97 3.27 3.06 1.35
CA LEU A 97 2.43 3.99 2.11
C LEU A 97 3.27 4.70 3.16
N LEU A 98 3.16 6.02 3.21
CA LEU A 98 3.82 6.86 4.21
C LEU A 98 2.79 7.75 4.92
N PHE A 99 3.08 8.12 6.17
CA PHE A 99 2.36 9.24 6.79
C PHE A 99 2.87 10.57 6.22
N SER A 100 1.95 11.46 5.90
CA SER A 100 2.28 12.77 5.32
C SER A 100 2.72 13.81 6.37
N ASP A 101 2.35 13.62 7.66
CA ASP A 101 2.76 14.49 8.75
C ASP A 101 4.06 13.99 9.43
N ALA A 102 4.91 14.93 9.84
CA ALA A 102 6.21 14.62 10.41
C ALA A 102 6.13 13.82 11.73
N SER A 103 5.11 14.04 12.55
CA SER A 103 4.99 13.36 13.84
C SER A 103 4.67 11.87 13.68
N SER A 104 3.84 11.51 12.73
CA SER A 104 3.51 10.11 12.42
C SER A 104 4.58 9.45 11.55
N ARG A 105 5.19 10.19 10.62
CA ARG A 105 6.23 9.71 9.69
C ARG A 105 7.42 9.06 10.39
N PHE A 106 7.80 9.54 11.56
CA PHE A 106 8.93 9.02 12.36
C PHE A 106 8.50 8.10 13.50
N SER A 107 7.21 7.81 13.65
CA SER A 107 6.67 7.00 14.74
C SER A 107 6.41 5.56 14.29
N PHE A 108 7.29 4.62 14.65
CA PHE A 108 7.05 3.20 14.41
C PHE A 108 5.68 2.73 14.91
N ALA A 109 5.25 3.20 16.09
CA ALA A 109 3.98 2.82 16.69
C ALA A 109 2.77 3.19 15.82
N GLN A 110 2.82 4.30 15.05
CA GLN A 110 1.75 4.69 14.14
C GLN A 110 1.65 3.72 12.94
N TYR A 111 2.78 3.31 12.38
CA TYR A 111 2.81 2.32 11.30
C TYR A 111 2.34 0.95 11.79
N GLU A 112 2.77 0.53 12.97
CA GLU A 112 2.34 -0.74 13.56
C GLU A 112 0.83 -0.76 13.84
N GLN A 113 0.27 0.34 14.37
CA GLN A 113 -1.17 0.47 14.58
C GLN A 113 -1.94 0.41 13.26
N LEU A 114 -1.47 1.08 12.22
CA LEU A 114 -2.09 1.05 10.90
C LEU A 114 -2.07 -0.37 10.31
N ALA A 115 -0.90 -1.04 10.32
CA ALA A 115 -0.76 -2.39 9.81
C ALA A 115 -1.66 -3.39 10.56
N LYS A 116 -1.69 -3.33 11.90
CA LYS A 116 -2.58 -4.15 12.75
C LYS A 116 -4.06 -3.92 12.41
N LEU A 117 -4.46 -2.67 12.24
CA LEU A 117 -5.84 -2.31 11.91
C LEU A 117 -6.25 -2.88 10.54
N LEU A 118 -5.43 -2.63 9.51
CA LEU A 118 -5.69 -3.10 8.15
C LEU A 118 -5.79 -4.62 8.12
N THR A 119 -4.81 -5.31 8.72
CA THR A 119 -4.78 -6.77 8.83
C THR A 119 -6.04 -7.32 9.53
N ALA A 120 -6.41 -6.75 10.67
CA ALA A 120 -7.57 -7.20 11.45
C ALA A 120 -8.89 -7.04 10.69
N LEU A 121 -9.06 -5.95 9.95
CA LEU A 121 -10.27 -5.69 9.17
C LEU A 121 -10.35 -6.57 7.92
N LEU A 122 -9.23 -6.78 7.24
CA LEU A 122 -9.20 -7.63 6.05
C LEU A 122 -9.42 -9.12 6.39
N LYS A 123 -8.95 -9.59 7.55
CA LYS A 123 -9.24 -10.95 8.06
C LYS A 123 -10.73 -11.20 8.31
N GLN A 124 -11.53 -10.14 8.51
CA GLN A 124 -12.99 -10.26 8.67
C GLN A 124 -13.74 -10.42 7.35
N VAL A 125 -13.08 -10.21 6.21
CA VAL A 125 -13.70 -10.42 4.88
C VAL A 125 -13.79 -11.92 4.60
N PRO A 126 -15.00 -12.48 4.49
CA PRO A 126 -15.15 -13.92 4.29
C PRO A 126 -14.67 -14.34 2.89
N GLU A 127 -14.10 -15.54 2.82
CA GLU A 127 -13.91 -16.43 1.67
C GLU A 127 -13.57 -15.80 0.29
N MET A 128 -12.89 -14.67 0.26
CA MET A 128 -12.36 -14.12 -0.97
C MET A 128 -10.96 -14.68 -1.23
N PRO A 129 -10.70 -15.34 -2.38
CA PRO A 129 -9.35 -15.77 -2.76
C PRO A 129 -8.45 -14.56 -3.08
N ALA A 130 -7.94 -13.96 -2.02
CA ALA A 130 -7.05 -12.83 -2.05
C ALA A 130 -6.18 -12.82 -0.78
N ALA A 131 -4.99 -12.27 -0.87
CA ALA A 131 -4.07 -12.07 0.24
C ALA A 131 -3.56 -10.63 0.27
N ALA A 132 -3.39 -10.08 1.46
CA ALA A 132 -2.78 -8.78 1.70
C ALA A 132 -1.63 -8.92 2.72
N GLU A 133 -0.49 -8.32 2.42
CA GLU A 133 0.68 -8.33 3.29
C GLU A 133 1.17 -6.90 3.50
N PHE A 134 1.50 -6.56 4.74
CA PHE A 134 1.98 -5.25 5.11
C PHE A 134 3.36 -5.38 5.75
N PHE A 135 4.40 -4.88 5.09
CA PHE A 135 5.76 -4.88 5.61
C PHE A 135 6.13 -3.49 6.11
N ILE A 136 6.39 -3.36 7.41
CA ILE A 136 6.88 -2.12 8.00
C ILE A 136 8.40 -2.10 7.82
N ARG A 137 8.90 -1.11 7.09
CA ARG A 137 10.29 -0.98 6.67
C ARG A 137 10.85 0.41 7.01
N ARG A 138 12.16 0.57 6.89
CA ARG A 138 12.83 1.86 7.09
C ARG A 138 12.65 2.78 5.90
N CYS A 139 12.43 4.07 6.20
CA CYS A 139 12.50 5.15 5.24
C CYS A 139 13.58 6.15 5.63
N TYR A 140 14.37 6.60 4.68
CA TYR A 140 15.35 7.65 4.87
C TYR A 140 14.90 8.90 4.13
N TYR A 141 14.69 9.99 4.88
CA TYR A 141 14.23 11.26 4.32
C TYR A 141 15.42 12.20 4.14
N HIS A 142 15.62 12.67 2.90
CA HIS A 142 16.70 13.59 2.55
C HIS A 142 16.39 15.07 2.85
N ASP A 143 15.23 15.35 3.45
CA ASP A 143 14.84 16.70 3.85
C ASP A 143 15.68 17.16 5.06
N GLY A 144 16.78 17.90 4.81
CA GLY A 144 17.67 18.42 5.84
C GLY A 144 18.77 17.44 6.28
N GLU A 145 18.86 17.11 7.57
CA GLU A 145 19.94 16.30 8.15
C GLU A 145 19.80 14.78 7.97
N GLY A 146 18.94 14.33 7.07
CA GLY A 146 18.74 12.89 6.81
C GLY A 146 18.09 12.16 7.99
N ILE A 147 16.77 12.26 8.12
CA ILE A 147 16.04 11.68 9.25
C ILE A 147 15.52 10.29 8.91
N ARG A 148 15.74 9.34 9.82
CA ARG A 148 15.21 7.97 9.69
C ARG A 148 13.77 7.92 10.15
N GLY A 149 12.88 7.39 9.28
CA GLY A 149 11.50 7.12 9.56
C GLY A 149 11.11 5.72 9.08
N PHE A 150 9.83 5.56 8.77
CA PHE A 150 9.27 4.27 8.38
C PHE A 150 8.34 4.44 7.18
N TYR A 151 7.99 3.32 6.55
CA TYR A 151 6.94 3.18 5.56
C TYR A 151 6.33 1.78 5.64
N ILE A 152 5.19 1.57 4.98
CA ILE A 152 4.59 0.25 4.80
C ILE A 152 4.61 -0.07 3.32
N THR A 153 5.24 -1.18 2.93
CA THR A 153 4.95 -1.80 1.63
C THR A 153 3.69 -2.65 1.78
N PHE A 154 2.64 -2.26 1.09
CA PHE A 154 1.39 -2.98 1.02
C PHE A 154 1.36 -3.84 -0.24
N TYR A 155 1.50 -5.15 -0.10
CA TYR A 155 1.25 -6.12 -1.17
C TYR A 155 -0.20 -6.57 -1.16
N LEU A 156 -0.77 -6.72 -2.34
CA LEU A 156 -2.11 -7.25 -2.51
C LEU A 156 -2.14 -8.23 -3.69
N PHE A 157 -2.71 -9.41 -3.44
CA PHE A 157 -2.86 -10.47 -4.43
C PHE A 157 -4.31 -10.87 -4.56
N GLY A 158 -4.79 -10.97 -5.79
CA GLY A 158 -6.05 -11.64 -6.14
C GLY A 158 -5.75 -12.93 -6.90
N TYR A 159 -6.43 -14.02 -6.56
CA TYR A 159 -6.24 -15.33 -7.15
C TYR A 159 -7.50 -15.74 -7.94
N GLY A 160 -7.34 -16.43 -9.06
CA GLY A 160 -8.46 -16.84 -9.92
C GLY A 160 -8.11 -17.97 -10.87
N ASP A 161 -9.12 -18.51 -11.54
CA ASP A 161 -8.98 -19.54 -12.56
C ASP A 161 -8.46 -18.97 -13.89
N ASP A 162 -8.56 -17.64 -14.04
CA ASP A 162 -8.02 -16.87 -15.15
C ASP A 162 -7.56 -15.48 -14.70
N LYS A 163 -6.88 -14.77 -15.60
CA LYS A 163 -6.33 -13.42 -15.34
C LYS A 163 -7.42 -12.41 -15.01
N LEU A 164 -8.60 -12.49 -15.62
CA LEU A 164 -9.68 -11.53 -15.38
C LEU A 164 -10.25 -11.69 -13.99
N GLN A 165 -10.52 -12.92 -13.57
CA GLN A 165 -11.02 -13.22 -12.23
C GLN A 165 -10.01 -12.84 -11.15
N ALA A 166 -8.71 -13.16 -11.35
CA ALA A 166 -7.64 -12.75 -10.45
C ALA A 166 -7.60 -11.22 -10.28
N ARG A 167 -7.66 -10.46 -11.39
CA ARG A 167 -7.70 -8.98 -11.36
C ARG A 167 -8.94 -8.44 -10.67
N GLN A 168 -10.12 -9.04 -10.89
CA GLN A 168 -11.36 -8.61 -10.23
C GLN A 168 -11.26 -8.74 -8.70
N ARG A 169 -10.72 -9.88 -8.21
CA ARG A 169 -10.50 -10.11 -6.77
C ARG A 169 -9.48 -9.14 -6.17
N TRP A 170 -8.40 -8.87 -6.90
CA TRP A 170 -7.44 -7.83 -6.55
C TRP A 170 -8.10 -6.45 -6.47
N ALA A 171 -8.91 -6.06 -7.45
CA ALA A 171 -9.60 -4.77 -7.46
C ALA A 171 -10.57 -4.61 -6.28
N ILE A 172 -11.27 -5.68 -5.90
CA ILE A 172 -12.10 -5.71 -4.68
C ILE A 172 -11.23 -5.49 -3.43
N GLY A 173 -10.09 -6.19 -3.35
CA GLY A 173 -9.12 -6.02 -2.25
C GLY A 173 -8.62 -4.59 -2.13
N LEU A 174 -8.21 -3.94 -3.24
CA LEU A 174 -7.83 -2.53 -3.27
C LEU A 174 -8.93 -1.64 -2.71
N LYS A 175 -10.17 -1.88 -3.14
CA LYS A 175 -11.33 -1.08 -2.68
C LYS A 175 -11.62 -1.26 -1.20
N LEU A 176 -11.43 -2.44 -0.66
CA LEU A 176 -11.57 -2.69 0.78
C LEU A 176 -10.53 -1.90 1.58
N VAL A 177 -9.26 -1.95 1.18
CA VAL A 177 -8.18 -1.19 1.83
C VAL A 177 -8.43 0.33 1.70
N GLU A 178 -8.81 0.81 0.52
CA GLU A 178 -9.20 2.22 0.29
C GLU A 178 -10.27 2.67 1.28
N ASN A 179 -11.33 1.88 1.45
CA ASN A 179 -12.44 2.22 2.35
C ASN A 179 -11.98 2.31 3.81
N VAL A 180 -11.09 1.41 4.25
CA VAL A 180 -10.52 1.45 5.60
C VAL A 180 -9.67 2.72 5.79
N ILE A 181 -8.79 3.02 4.85
CA ILE A 181 -7.93 4.21 4.88
C ILE A 181 -8.80 5.47 4.94
N ARG A 182 -9.81 5.60 4.09
CA ARG A 182 -10.73 6.75 4.06
C ARG A 182 -11.49 6.93 5.38
N SER A 183 -11.94 5.82 5.99
CA SER A 183 -12.75 5.88 7.21
C SER A 183 -11.95 6.20 8.48
N ARG A 184 -10.64 5.95 8.47
CA ARG A 184 -9.79 6.04 9.68
C ARG A 184 -8.72 7.12 9.60
N CYS A 185 -8.21 7.38 8.40
CA CYS A 185 -7.15 8.36 8.18
C CYS A 185 -7.69 9.71 7.68
N SER A 186 -9.01 9.90 7.63
CA SER A 186 -9.63 11.19 7.39
C SER A 186 -9.78 11.97 8.70
N PRO A 187 -9.57 13.30 8.71
CA PRO A 187 -9.66 14.13 9.92
C PRO A 187 -11.05 14.11 10.59
N ASP A 188 -12.10 13.72 9.84
CA ASP A 188 -13.48 13.59 10.31
C ASP A 188 -13.83 12.19 10.86
N GLY A 189 -12.83 11.30 10.99
CA GLY A 189 -13.05 9.98 11.61
C GLY A 189 -13.55 10.09 13.05
N PRO A 190 -14.39 9.13 13.54
CA PRO A 190 -15.01 9.23 14.84
C PRO A 190 -13.94 9.31 15.94
N LYS A 191 -13.79 10.50 16.53
CA LYS A 191 -13.02 10.69 17.76
C LYS A 191 -13.66 9.79 18.82
N LYS A 192 -13.10 8.59 19.07
CA LYS A 192 -13.49 7.80 20.24
C LYS A 192 -13.19 8.61 21.48
N GLY A 193 -14.24 9.18 22.07
CA GLY A 193 -14.17 9.77 23.40
C GLY A 193 -13.67 8.69 24.36
N ILE A 194 -12.51 8.93 24.94
CA ILE A 194 -12.01 8.21 26.10
C ILE A 194 -12.96 8.58 27.26
N ARG A 195 -13.75 7.62 27.72
CA ARG A 195 -14.36 7.63 29.04
C ARG A 195 -13.67 6.60 29.88
#